data_304a7286d0c3aafac48906b01680ba0a
#
_entry.id   304a7286d0c3aafac48906b01680ba0a
#
_cell.length_a   1.000
_cell.length_b   1.000
_cell.length_c   1.000
_cell.angle_alpha   90.00
_cell.angle_beta   90.00
_cell.angle_gamma   90.00
#
_symmetry.space_group_name_H-M   'P 1'
#
loop_
_entity.id
_entity.type
_entity.pdbx_description
1 polymer ?
#
loop_
_entity_poly.entity_id
_entity_poly.type
_entity_poly.pdbx_seq_one_letter_code
_entity_poly.pdbx_strand_id
1 'polypeptide(L)'
;MTETRCPLPKMARIRQTFARPRVDDIAAEMREQMQVLTPRIRPGMTVGLTVGSRGIQNILTMLEVAVQAVRGCGASPVLLAAMGSHGGGTRQGQKDVLDSLGITEERLGAPVITCDVTRAIGETPGGLVAYMLESAFGVDAIIPINRVKTHTSFKGCVESGLCKKLVVGLGGPGGAGQFHSLGQAELPRLLVEVTKEILGKMPVLGGVAIVENAY
;
A
#
# COMPACT_ATOMS: atom_id res chain seq x y z
N MET A 1 2.37 16.53 51.79
CA MET A 1 2.37 16.59 50.32
C MET A 1 0.92 16.67 49.88
N THR A 2 0.43 17.83 49.46
CA THR A 2 -0.93 18.04 48.95
C THR A 2 -0.98 17.51 47.51
N GLU A 3 -1.70 16.41 47.29
CA GLU A 3 -2.01 15.95 45.95
C GLU A 3 -2.78 17.03 45.18
N THR A 4 -2.15 17.66 44.23
CA THR A 4 -2.82 18.59 43.31
C THR A 4 -3.68 17.76 42.36
N ARG A 5 -4.96 17.55 42.72
CA ARG A 5 -5.94 16.91 41.82
C ARG A 5 -6.18 17.85 40.64
N CYS A 6 -5.60 17.54 39.51
CA CYS A 6 -5.91 18.21 38.24
C CYS A 6 -7.35 17.83 37.83
N PRO A 7 -8.30 18.77 37.72
CA PRO A 7 -9.66 18.42 37.34
C PRO A 7 -9.69 17.89 35.91
N LEU A 8 -10.35 16.77 35.70
CA LEU A 8 -10.56 16.22 34.36
C LEU A 8 -11.42 17.20 33.55
N PRO A 9 -11.11 17.34 32.22
CA PRO A 9 -11.91 18.19 31.34
C PRO A 9 -13.35 17.66 31.23
N LYS A 10 -14.30 18.58 31.10
CA LYS A 10 -15.69 18.21 30.85
C LYS A 10 -15.81 17.62 29.44
N MET A 11 -16.53 16.50 29.33
CA MET A 11 -16.81 15.81 28.09
C MET A 11 -18.23 16.09 27.63
N ALA A 12 -18.41 16.27 26.32
CA ALA A 12 -19.73 16.35 25.69
C ALA A 12 -19.89 15.25 24.65
N ARG A 13 -21.08 14.66 24.59
CA ARG A 13 -21.43 13.71 23.54
C ARG A 13 -21.81 14.50 22.30
N ILE A 14 -21.10 14.27 21.20
CA ILE A 14 -21.42 14.84 19.89
C ILE A 14 -21.80 13.73 18.93
N ARG A 15 -22.64 14.06 17.95
CA ARG A 15 -22.94 13.20 16.79
C ARG A 15 -22.50 13.94 15.54
N GLN A 16 -21.62 13.32 14.78
CA GLN A 16 -21.19 13.83 13.49
C GLN A 16 -21.78 12.94 12.38
N THR A 17 -22.38 13.57 11.37
CA THR A 17 -22.96 12.88 10.22
C THR A 17 -22.13 13.21 8.99
N PHE A 18 -21.78 12.18 8.22
CA PHE A 18 -21.03 12.30 6.98
C PHE A 18 -21.90 11.84 5.80
N ALA A 19 -21.59 12.30 4.59
CA ALA A 19 -22.12 11.72 3.38
C ALA A 19 -21.69 10.25 3.25
N ARG A 20 -22.56 9.41 2.67
CA ARG A 20 -22.33 7.96 2.50
C ARG A 20 -22.39 7.54 1.04
N PRO A 21 -21.60 8.17 0.14
CA PRO A 21 -21.52 7.67 -1.23
C PRO A 21 -20.94 6.26 -1.19
N ARG A 22 -21.46 5.38 -2.04
CA ARG A 22 -20.98 4.01 -2.16
C ARG A 22 -20.98 3.55 -3.61
N VAL A 23 -20.12 2.59 -3.91
CA VAL A 23 -20.15 1.83 -5.15
C VAL A 23 -21.00 0.59 -4.88
N ASP A 24 -22.03 0.36 -5.69
CA ASP A 24 -22.96 -0.74 -5.48
C ASP A 24 -22.37 -2.09 -5.93
N ASP A 25 -21.63 -2.12 -7.03
CA ASP A 25 -20.91 -3.31 -7.52
C ASP A 25 -19.41 -3.06 -7.56
N ILE A 26 -18.74 -3.44 -6.47
CA ILE A 26 -17.29 -3.31 -6.31
C ILE A 26 -16.52 -4.12 -7.37
N ALA A 27 -17.02 -5.29 -7.75
CA ALA A 27 -16.35 -6.13 -8.72
C ALA A 27 -16.45 -5.54 -10.14
N ALA A 28 -17.60 -4.95 -10.51
CA ALA A 28 -17.76 -4.27 -11.79
C ALA A 28 -16.85 -3.03 -11.86
N GLU A 29 -16.88 -2.19 -10.84
CA GLU A 29 -16.03 -1.00 -10.75
C GLU A 29 -14.55 -1.38 -10.86
N MET A 30 -14.09 -2.38 -10.09
CA MET A 30 -12.71 -2.82 -10.15
C MET A 30 -12.31 -3.36 -11.53
N ARG A 31 -13.22 -4.06 -12.24
CA ARG A 31 -12.97 -4.51 -13.61
C ARG A 31 -12.79 -3.33 -14.56
N GLU A 32 -13.62 -2.32 -14.45
CA GLU A 32 -13.54 -1.10 -15.25
C GLU A 32 -12.20 -0.37 -15.00
N GLN A 33 -11.83 -0.18 -13.74
CA GLN A 33 -10.56 0.47 -13.39
C GLN A 33 -9.35 -0.33 -13.87
N MET A 34 -9.39 -1.65 -13.83
CA MET A 34 -8.31 -2.49 -14.35
C MET A 34 -8.17 -2.38 -15.88
N GLN A 35 -9.22 -2.05 -16.63
CA GLN A 35 -9.14 -1.86 -18.10
C GLN A 35 -8.18 -0.73 -18.51
N VAL A 36 -7.93 0.23 -17.63
CA VAL A 36 -6.93 1.29 -17.86
C VAL A 36 -5.50 0.73 -17.83
N LEU A 37 -5.25 -0.33 -17.07
CA LEU A 37 -3.94 -0.92 -16.86
C LEU A 37 -3.67 -2.12 -17.78
N THR A 38 -4.70 -2.92 -18.09
CA THR A 38 -4.57 -4.15 -18.88
C THR A 38 -3.92 -3.99 -20.26
N PRO A 39 -4.10 -2.89 -21.03
CA PRO A 39 -3.41 -2.71 -22.32
C PRO A 39 -1.89 -2.65 -22.21
N ARG A 40 -1.36 -2.42 -21.00
CA ARG A 40 0.09 -2.36 -20.72
C ARG A 40 0.66 -3.70 -20.25
N ILE A 41 -0.21 -4.68 -19.97
CA ILE A 41 0.17 -6.03 -19.55
C ILE A 41 0.28 -6.91 -20.78
N ARG A 42 1.45 -7.54 -20.98
CA ARG A 42 1.71 -8.43 -22.10
C ARG A 42 1.65 -9.88 -21.65
N PRO A 43 1.25 -10.81 -22.53
CA PRO A 43 1.31 -12.24 -22.24
C PRO A 43 2.72 -12.68 -21.79
N GLY A 44 2.76 -13.57 -20.82
CA GLY A 44 4.01 -14.09 -20.24
C GLY A 44 4.63 -13.23 -19.12
N MET A 45 4.17 -11.99 -18.92
CA MET A 45 4.65 -11.16 -17.83
C MET A 45 4.29 -11.75 -16.45
N THR A 46 5.16 -11.57 -15.48
CA THR A 46 4.83 -11.71 -14.06
C THR A 46 4.43 -10.33 -13.51
N VAL A 47 3.22 -10.20 -12.98
CA VAL A 47 2.66 -8.92 -12.49
C VAL A 47 2.49 -8.96 -10.99
N GLY A 48 3.22 -8.10 -10.27
CA GLY A 48 3.13 -7.94 -8.83
C GLY A 48 1.99 -7.01 -8.43
N LEU A 49 0.97 -7.54 -7.77
CA LEU A 49 -0.11 -6.79 -7.14
C LEU A 49 0.23 -6.57 -5.67
N THR A 50 0.30 -5.32 -5.20
CA THR A 50 0.70 -5.10 -3.81
C THR A 50 -0.45 -5.32 -2.83
N VAL A 51 -0.16 -6.03 -1.75
CA VAL A 51 -1.07 -6.23 -0.62
C VAL A 51 -0.50 -5.58 0.65
N GLY A 52 -1.36 -5.18 1.57
CA GLY A 52 -0.97 -4.44 2.78
C GLY A 52 -1.47 -5.09 4.06
N SER A 53 -1.05 -4.54 5.18
CA SER A 53 -1.35 -5.02 6.54
C SER A 53 -2.61 -4.41 7.16
N ARG A 54 -3.26 -3.48 6.49
CA ARG A 54 -4.46 -2.80 7.00
C ARG A 54 -5.68 -3.31 6.28
N GLY A 55 -6.74 -3.59 7.02
CA GLY A 55 -8.04 -3.91 6.43
C GLY A 55 -8.52 -2.75 5.53
N ILE A 56 -8.97 -3.11 4.35
CA ILE A 56 -9.66 -2.25 3.38
C ILE A 56 -10.97 -2.95 3.08
N GLN A 57 -12.06 -2.21 3.10
CA GLN A 57 -13.37 -2.79 2.81
C GLN A 57 -13.36 -3.44 1.42
N ASN A 58 -13.89 -4.64 1.32
CA ASN A 58 -13.97 -5.42 0.07
C ASN A 58 -12.62 -5.69 -0.63
N ILE A 59 -11.48 -5.63 0.10
CA ILE A 59 -10.15 -5.84 -0.51
C ILE A 59 -10.04 -7.18 -1.21
N LEU A 60 -10.63 -8.24 -0.66
CA LEU A 60 -10.56 -9.57 -1.26
C LEU A 60 -11.24 -9.62 -2.62
N THR A 61 -12.44 -9.06 -2.75
CA THR A 61 -13.15 -8.94 -4.04
C THR A 61 -12.32 -8.15 -5.05
N MET A 62 -11.71 -7.05 -4.63
CA MET A 62 -10.86 -6.24 -5.52
C MET A 62 -9.59 -6.99 -5.95
N LEU A 63 -8.97 -7.74 -5.05
CA LEU A 63 -7.80 -8.56 -5.38
C LEU A 63 -8.16 -9.73 -6.30
N GLU A 64 -9.28 -10.40 -6.07
CA GLU A 64 -9.79 -11.47 -6.94
C GLU A 64 -9.99 -10.95 -8.37
N VAL A 65 -10.62 -9.79 -8.53
CA VAL A 65 -10.80 -9.15 -9.85
C VAL A 65 -9.47 -8.76 -10.48
N ALA A 66 -8.54 -8.17 -9.71
CA ALA A 66 -7.23 -7.79 -10.23
C ALA A 66 -6.42 -9.01 -10.71
N VAL A 67 -6.44 -10.11 -9.94
CA VAL A 67 -5.80 -11.38 -10.31
C VAL A 67 -6.40 -11.91 -11.61
N GLN A 68 -7.72 -11.91 -11.75
CA GLN A 68 -8.39 -12.37 -12.97
C GLN A 68 -8.09 -11.47 -14.17
N ALA A 69 -8.05 -10.15 -13.97
CA ALA A 69 -7.72 -9.20 -15.04
C ALA A 69 -6.30 -9.43 -15.58
N VAL A 70 -5.31 -9.65 -14.69
CA VAL A 70 -3.94 -9.97 -15.08
C VAL A 70 -3.88 -11.31 -15.86
N ARG A 71 -4.57 -12.35 -15.36
CA ARG A 71 -4.65 -13.65 -16.06
C ARG A 71 -5.32 -13.55 -17.42
N GLY A 72 -6.37 -12.74 -17.52
CA GLY A 72 -7.05 -12.49 -18.79
C GLY A 72 -6.15 -11.88 -19.88
N CYS A 73 -5.04 -11.25 -19.47
CA CYS A 73 -4.00 -10.77 -20.38
C CYS A 73 -2.95 -11.84 -20.73
N GLY A 74 -3.10 -13.08 -20.28
CA GLY A 74 -2.09 -14.14 -20.46
C GLY A 74 -0.83 -13.95 -19.59
N ALA A 75 -0.93 -13.17 -18.50
CA ALA A 75 0.14 -12.89 -17.56
C ALA A 75 -0.07 -13.63 -16.22
N SER A 76 0.99 -13.76 -15.43
CA SER A 76 1.02 -14.46 -14.14
C SER A 76 0.95 -13.44 -13.00
N PRO A 77 -0.17 -13.34 -12.25
CA PRO A 77 -0.25 -12.47 -11.10
C PRO A 77 0.48 -13.08 -9.89
N VAL A 78 1.16 -12.23 -9.11
CA VAL A 78 1.71 -12.54 -7.80
C VAL A 78 1.32 -11.43 -6.81
N LEU A 79 1.10 -11.80 -5.55
CA LEU A 79 0.74 -10.86 -4.48
C LEU A 79 2.00 -10.49 -3.71
N LEU A 80 2.44 -9.24 -3.80
CA LEU A 80 3.63 -8.75 -3.10
C LEU A 80 3.24 -8.15 -1.75
N ALA A 81 3.74 -8.70 -0.66
CA ALA A 81 3.57 -8.13 0.68
C ALA A 81 4.27 -6.77 0.75
N ALA A 82 3.49 -5.70 0.75
CA ALA A 82 3.96 -4.32 0.76
C ALA A 82 3.46 -3.60 2.02
N MET A 83 4.08 -3.91 3.16
CA MET A 83 3.58 -3.46 4.46
C MET A 83 4.65 -2.82 5.37
N GLY A 84 5.81 -2.47 4.80
CA GLY A 84 6.90 -1.81 5.54
C GLY A 84 7.44 -2.68 6.65
N SER A 85 7.42 -2.16 7.89
CA SER A 85 7.87 -2.88 9.10
C SER A 85 6.75 -3.64 9.83
N HIS A 86 5.52 -3.68 9.30
CA HIS A 86 4.43 -4.43 9.93
C HIS A 86 4.70 -5.93 9.91
N GLY A 87 4.09 -6.66 10.83
CA GLY A 87 4.42 -8.07 11.05
C GLY A 87 5.82 -8.27 11.62
N GLY A 88 6.35 -7.29 12.37
CA GLY A 88 7.71 -7.28 12.91
C GLY A 88 8.81 -7.17 11.82
N GLY A 89 8.43 -6.81 10.59
CA GLY A 89 9.35 -6.72 9.46
C GLY A 89 9.89 -8.09 8.99
N THR A 90 9.31 -9.21 9.42
CA THR A 90 9.72 -10.57 9.08
C THR A 90 8.79 -11.21 8.06
N ARG A 91 9.28 -12.17 7.27
CA ARG A 91 8.46 -12.93 6.31
C ARG A 91 7.31 -13.65 6.99
N GLN A 92 7.56 -14.30 8.12
CA GLN A 92 6.52 -15.02 8.85
C GLN A 92 5.45 -14.08 9.38
N GLY A 93 5.86 -12.97 10.04
CA GLY A 93 4.90 -11.99 10.54
C GLY A 93 4.09 -11.30 9.43
N GLN A 94 4.69 -11.08 8.25
CA GLN A 94 3.96 -10.60 7.08
C GLN A 94 2.89 -11.62 6.65
N LYS A 95 3.26 -12.92 6.60
CA LYS A 95 2.33 -14.00 6.26
C LYS A 95 1.18 -14.07 7.25
N ASP A 96 1.47 -14.05 8.55
CA ASP A 96 0.45 -14.13 9.61
C ASP A 96 -0.57 -12.98 9.50
N VAL A 97 -0.08 -11.77 9.20
CA VAL A 97 -0.96 -10.60 8.97
C VAL A 97 -1.83 -10.81 7.73
N LEU A 98 -1.28 -11.26 6.61
CA LEU A 98 -2.04 -11.48 5.38
C LEU A 98 -3.08 -12.60 5.56
N ASP A 99 -2.70 -13.70 6.20
CA ASP A 99 -3.60 -14.81 6.50
C ASP A 99 -4.77 -14.34 7.38
N SER A 100 -4.51 -13.48 8.37
CA SER A 100 -5.56 -12.91 9.24
C SER A 100 -6.56 -12.01 8.47
N LEU A 101 -6.15 -11.48 7.32
CA LEU A 101 -6.99 -10.69 6.41
C LEU A 101 -7.64 -11.56 5.31
N GLY A 102 -7.41 -12.87 5.31
CA GLY A 102 -7.88 -13.79 4.27
C GLY A 102 -7.16 -13.64 2.93
N ILE A 103 -6.00 -12.97 2.90
CA ILE A 103 -5.17 -12.81 1.71
C ILE A 103 -4.23 -14.01 1.62
N THR A 104 -4.71 -15.10 1.04
CA THR A 104 -3.98 -16.36 0.92
C THR A 104 -3.89 -16.81 -0.54
N GLU A 105 -2.89 -17.63 -0.85
CA GLU A 105 -2.75 -18.23 -2.19
C GLU A 105 -3.94 -19.06 -2.59
N GLU A 106 -4.46 -19.85 -1.63
CA GLU A 106 -5.61 -20.73 -1.84
C GLU A 106 -6.86 -19.92 -2.25
N ARG A 107 -7.13 -18.82 -1.54
CA ARG A 107 -8.32 -18.00 -1.81
C ARG A 107 -8.22 -17.21 -3.10
N LEU A 108 -7.08 -16.58 -3.34
CA LEU A 108 -6.89 -15.64 -4.45
C LEU A 108 -6.33 -16.34 -5.70
N GLY A 109 -5.89 -17.58 -5.54
CA GLY A 109 -5.32 -18.37 -6.62
C GLY A 109 -3.99 -17.84 -7.15
N ALA A 110 -3.32 -16.91 -6.48
CA ALA A 110 -2.06 -16.31 -6.89
C ALA A 110 -1.03 -16.42 -5.75
N PRO A 111 0.26 -16.69 -6.05
CA PRO A 111 1.29 -16.78 -5.03
C PRO A 111 1.37 -15.54 -4.15
N VAL A 112 1.52 -15.71 -2.83
CA VAL A 112 1.74 -14.63 -1.86
C VAL A 112 3.21 -14.58 -1.50
N ILE A 113 3.90 -13.52 -1.93
CA ILE A 113 5.34 -13.36 -1.73
C ILE A 113 5.60 -12.40 -0.58
N THR A 114 6.16 -12.92 0.50
CA THR A 114 6.66 -12.14 1.64
C THR A 114 8.17 -11.92 1.51
N CYS A 115 8.66 -10.76 1.93
CA CYS A 115 10.08 -10.42 1.85
C CYS A 115 10.47 -9.45 2.96
N ASP A 116 11.60 -9.68 3.58
CA ASP A 116 12.19 -8.86 4.65
C ASP A 116 13.53 -8.23 4.26
N VAL A 117 14.03 -8.54 3.07
CA VAL A 117 15.26 -7.99 2.54
C VAL A 117 14.95 -6.76 1.70
N THR A 118 15.60 -5.64 2.03
CA THR A 118 15.50 -4.37 1.29
C THR A 118 16.81 -4.03 0.61
N ARG A 119 16.71 -3.43 -0.57
CA ARG A 119 17.81 -2.90 -1.36
C ARG A 119 17.62 -1.42 -1.58
N ALA A 120 18.68 -0.62 -1.41
CA ALA A 120 18.71 0.75 -1.89
C ALA A 120 18.80 0.73 -3.43
N ILE A 121 17.91 1.47 -4.08
CA ILE A 121 17.85 1.56 -5.56
C ILE A 121 18.30 2.92 -6.08
N GLY A 122 18.43 3.90 -5.21
CA GLY A 122 18.90 5.23 -5.54
C GLY A 122 18.75 6.20 -4.38
N GLU A 123 19.20 7.41 -4.63
CA GLU A 123 19.14 8.52 -3.69
C GLU A 123 18.61 9.75 -4.42
N THR A 124 17.71 10.48 -3.78
CA THR A 124 17.20 11.74 -4.30
C THR A 124 18.26 12.86 -4.16
N PRO A 125 18.17 13.95 -4.93
CA PRO A 125 19.07 15.10 -4.78
C PRO A 125 19.07 15.68 -3.34
N GLY A 126 18.01 15.43 -2.58
CA GLY A 126 17.87 15.84 -1.18
C GLY A 126 18.41 14.85 -0.16
N GLY A 127 19.14 13.80 -0.57
CA GLY A 127 19.75 12.82 0.32
C GLY A 127 18.78 11.76 0.87
N LEU A 128 17.59 11.61 0.28
CA LEU A 128 16.61 10.58 0.68
C LEU A 128 16.83 9.31 -0.13
N VAL A 129 16.99 8.19 0.54
CA VAL A 129 17.25 6.91 -0.11
C VAL A 129 15.95 6.25 -0.54
N ALA A 130 15.89 5.80 -1.79
CA ALA A 130 14.81 4.95 -2.30
C ALA A 130 15.16 3.49 -2.00
N TYR A 131 14.34 2.86 -1.15
CA TYR A 131 14.45 1.44 -0.83
C TYR A 131 13.36 0.63 -1.54
N MET A 132 13.68 -0.63 -1.85
CA MET A 132 12.76 -1.58 -2.45
C MET A 132 12.98 -2.99 -1.88
N LEU A 133 11.91 -3.71 -1.58
CA LEU A 133 11.97 -5.14 -1.22
C LEU A 133 12.53 -5.95 -2.38
N GLU A 134 13.37 -6.93 -2.09
CA GLU A 134 13.96 -7.81 -3.10
C GLU A 134 12.89 -8.54 -3.94
N SER A 135 11.77 -8.89 -3.35
CA SER A 135 10.64 -9.52 -4.07
C SER A 135 10.10 -8.69 -5.25
N ALA A 136 10.28 -7.38 -5.22
CA ALA A 136 9.83 -6.50 -6.30
C ALA A 136 10.70 -6.56 -7.57
N PHE A 137 11.90 -7.16 -7.49
CA PHE A 137 12.77 -7.35 -8.65
C PHE A 137 12.48 -8.65 -9.42
N GLY A 138 11.68 -9.53 -8.86
CA GLY A 138 11.26 -10.79 -9.50
C GLY A 138 10.01 -10.66 -10.36
N VAL A 139 9.56 -9.44 -10.68
CA VAL A 139 8.36 -9.20 -11.49
C VAL A 139 8.64 -8.26 -12.64
N ASP A 140 7.90 -8.44 -13.75
CA ASP A 140 8.03 -7.60 -14.95
C ASP A 140 7.21 -6.31 -14.84
N ALA A 141 6.23 -6.29 -13.95
CA ALA A 141 5.36 -5.13 -13.71
C ALA A 141 4.85 -5.10 -12.30
N ILE A 142 4.64 -3.89 -11.76
CA ILE A 142 4.08 -3.67 -10.41
C ILE A 142 2.82 -2.81 -10.53
N ILE A 143 1.75 -3.23 -9.88
CA ILE A 143 0.51 -2.48 -9.72
C ILE A 143 0.26 -2.29 -8.21
N PRO A 144 0.64 -1.14 -7.64
CA PRO A 144 0.31 -0.82 -6.27
C PRO A 144 -1.21 -0.66 -6.09
N ILE A 145 -1.75 -1.34 -5.08
CA ILE A 145 -3.16 -1.23 -4.66
C ILE A 145 -3.16 -0.73 -3.22
N ASN A 146 -3.79 0.42 -2.98
CA ASN A 146 -3.82 0.97 -1.62
C ASN A 146 -4.95 1.98 -1.40
N ARG A 147 -5.36 2.08 -0.12
CA ARG A 147 -6.30 3.09 0.31
C ARG A 147 -5.65 4.48 0.37
N VAL A 148 -6.35 5.48 -0.16
CA VAL A 148 -6.03 6.90 -0.01
C VAL A 148 -6.77 7.45 1.21
N LYS A 149 -6.06 8.13 2.09
CA LYS A 149 -6.63 8.80 3.25
C LYS A 149 -5.72 9.93 3.71
N THR A 150 -6.22 10.82 4.54
CA THR A 150 -5.41 11.81 5.23
C THR A 150 -4.46 11.15 6.22
N HIS A 151 -3.31 11.75 6.48
CA HIS A 151 -2.40 11.31 7.54
C HIS A 151 -2.79 11.95 8.88
N THR A 152 -2.51 11.24 9.98
CA THR A 152 -2.88 11.69 11.33
C THR A 152 -1.95 12.75 11.89
N SER A 153 -0.69 12.80 11.43
CA SER A 153 0.36 13.62 12.05
C SER A 153 0.97 14.68 11.14
N PHE A 154 0.76 14.62 9.82
CA PHE A 154 1.26 15.65 8.90
C PHE A 154 0.26 15.94 7.79
N LYS A 155 0.44 17.09 7.14
CA LYS A 155 -0.31 17.56 5.98
C LYS A 155 0.64 17.79 4.81
N GLY A 156 0.18 17.48 3.59
CA GLY A 156 0.95 17.68 2.38
C GLY A 156 0.15 17.35 1.12
N CYS A 157 0.74 17.58 -0.06
CA CYS A 157 0.12 17.23 -1.33
C CYS A 157 -0.10 15.70 -1.48
N VAL A 158 0.71 14.90 -0.79
CA VAL A 158 0.58 13.45 -0.67
C VAL A 158 0.76 13.04 0.78
N GLU A 159 -0.23 12.41 1.38
CA GLU A 159 -0.21 11.98 2.78
C GLU A 159 -0.28 10.45 2.93
N SER A 160 -0.76 9.75 1.91
CA SER A 160 -0.96 8.29 1.92
C SER A 160 -1.12 7.74 0.50
N GLY A 161 -1.84 6.64 0.32
CA GLY A 161 -2.17 6.09 -1.00
C GLY A 161 -1.00 5.39 -1.66
N LEU A 162 -0.92 5.54 -2.98
CA LEU A 162 0.02 4.78 -3.81
C LEU A 162 1.49 5.16 -3.53
N CYS A 163 1.78 6.45 -3.34
CA CYS A 163 3.14 6.88 -2.99
C CYS A 163 3.61 6.24 -1.67
N LYS A 164 2.76 6.26 -0.64
CA LYS A 164 3.11 5.60 0.63
C LYS A 164 3.24 4.09 0.49
N LYS A 165 2.45 3.47 -0.38
CA LYS A 165 2.57 2.03 -0.69
C LYS A 165 3.92 1.71 -1.32
N LEU A 166 4.40 2.54 -2.23
CA LEU A 166 5.73 2.37 -2.87
C LEU A 166 6.86 2.67 -1.88
N VAL A 167 6.85 3.85 -1.27
CA VAL A 167 7.97 4.35 -0.43
C VAL A 167 8.11 3.58 0.88
N VAL A 168 7.00 3.31 1.57
CA VAL A 168 7.01 2.66 2.89
C VAL A 168 6.66 1.18 2.76
N GLY A 169 5.61 0.86 2.02
CA GLY A 169 5.13 -0.52 1.85
C GLY A 169 6.15 -1.42 1.16
N LEU A 170 6.43 -1.17 -0.11
CA LEU A 170 7.47 -1.88 -0.88
C LEU A 170 8.88 -1.43 -0.52
N GLY A 171 9.06 -0.25 0.09
CA GLY A 171 10.32 0.14 0.71
C GLY A 171 10.72 -0.76 1.88
N GLY A 172 9.80 -1.59 2.38
CA GLY A 172 10.06 -2.56 3.43
C GLY A 172 10.60 -1.94 4.72
N PRO A 173 11.35 -2.69 5.54
CA PRO A 173 11.95 -2.17 6.76
C PRO A 173 12.84 -0.94 6.54
N GLY A 174 13.62 -0.88 5.45
CA GLY A 174 14.47 0.26 5.12
C GLY A 174 13.67 1.53 4.87
N GLY A 175 12.67 1.49 3.96
CA GLY A 175 11.80 2.62 3.66
C GLY A 175 10.95 3.05 4.86
N ALA A 176 10.43 2.08 5.64
CA ALA A 176 9.70 2.37 6.87
C ALA A 176 10.59 3.02 7.93
N GLY A 177 11.82 2.54 8.10
CA GLY A 177 12.81 3.10 9.03
C GLY A 177 13.11 4.55 8.69
N GLN A 178 13.43 4.85 7.43
CA GLN A 178 13.66 6.23 6.97
C GLN A 178 12.42 7.11 7.19
N PHE A 179 11.22 6.62 6.85
CA PHE A 179 9.97 7.36 7.07
C PHE A 179 9.77 7.75 8.54
N HIS A 180 10.07 6.84 9.46
CA HIS A 180 9.88 7.06 10.89
C HIS A 180 11.01 7.86 11.56
N SER A 181 12.20 7.93 10.94
CA SER A 181 13.33 8.71 11.46
C SER A 181 13.25 10.20 11.16
N LEU A 182 12.42 10.59 10.17
CA LEU A 182 12.28 11.99 9.75
C LEU A 182 11.24 12.74 10.57
N GLY A 183 11.45 14.06 10.71
CA GLY A 183 10.46 14.96 11.27
C GLY A 183 9.22 15.07 10.38
N GLN A 184 8.07 15.37 10.98
CA GLN A 184 6.78 15.43 10.28
C GLN A 184 6.78 16.39 9.07
N ALA A 185 7.54 17.47 9.13
CA ALA A 185 7.66 18.46 8.05
C ALA A 185 8.33 17.89 6.77
N GLU A 186 9.19 16.87 6.93
CA GLU A 186 9.92 16.26 5.81
C GLU A 186 9.13 15.13 5.12
N LEU A 187 8.12 14.55 5.79
CA LEU A 187 7.40 13.39 5.27
C LEU A 187 6.69 13.62 3.94
N PRO A 188 6.05 14.78 3.67
CA PRO A 188 5.48 15.05 2.35
C PRO A 188 6.53 15.07 1.24
N ARG A 189 7.70 15.65 1.51
CA ARG A 189 8.83 15.70 0.58
C ARG A 189 9.37 14.31 0.30
N LEU A 190 9.61 13.52 1.36
CA LEU A 190 10.03 12.13 1.25
C LEU A 190 9.09 11.33 0.32
N LEU A 191 7.79 11.40 0.57
CA LEU A 191 6.82 10.63 -0.22
C LEU A 191 6.86 10.98 -1.69
N VAL A 192 7.00 12.25 -2.04
CA VAL A 192 7.01 12.70 -3.44
C VAL A 192 8.33 12.39 -4.12
N GLU A 193 9.46 12.78 -3.52
CA GLU A 193 10.78 12.64 -4.14
C GLU A 193 11.18 11.18 -4.30
N VAL A 194 11.01 10.38 -3.23
CA VAL A 194 11.34 8.94 -3.30
C VAL A 194 10.39 8.19 -4.23
N THR A 195 9.10 8.58 -4.32
CA THR A 195 8.21 7.98 -5.33
C THR A 195 8.71 8.23 -6.73
N LYS A 196 9.15 9.46 -7.06
CA LYS A 196 9.69 9.77 -8.39
C LYS A 196 10.93 8.93 -8.71
N GLU A 197 11.81 8.74 -7.74
CA GLU A 197 12.99 7.90 -7.87
C GLU A 197 12.62 6.43 -8.14
N ILE A 198 11.64 5.91 -7.40
CA ILE A 198 11.12 4.55 -7.60
C ILE A 198 10.49 4.40 -8.99
N LEU A 199 9.66 5.35 -9.42
CA LEU A 199 9.00 5.30 -10.73
C LEU A 199 9.98 5.35 -11.90
N GLY A 200 11.14 6.00 -11.71
CA GLY A 200 12.20 6.04 -12.71
C GLY A 200 13.00 4.73 -12.84
N LYS A 201 12.93 3.83 -11.86
CA LYS A 201 13.80 2.64 -11.77
C LYS A 201 13.05 1.31 -11.70
N MET A 202 11.80 1.33 -11.27
CA MET A 202 10.98 0.12 -11.09
C MET A 202 9.84 0.07 -12.12
N PRO A 203 9.44 -1.11 -12.55
CA PRO A 203 8.44 -1.29 -13.61
C PRO A 203 7.00 -1.07 -13.08
N VAL A 204 6.72 0.09 -12.53
CA VAL A 204 5.38 0.44 -12.04
C VAL A 204 4.50 0.85 -13.21
N LEU A 205 3.47 0.05 -13.52
CA LEU A 205 2.55 0.32 -14.63
C LEU A 205 1.55 1.44 -14.33
N GLY A 206 1.18 1.60 -13.12
CA GLY A 206 0.12 2.45 -12.60
C GLY A 206 -0.39 1.83 -11.32
N GLY A 207 -1.53 2.27 -10.78
CA GLY A 207 -2.01 1.71 -9.52
C GLY A 207 -3.50 1.93 -9.29
N VAL A 208 -4.05 1.20 -8.34
CA VAL A 208 -5.45 1.30 -7.91
C VAL A 208 -5.53 2.02 -6.57
N ALA A 209 -6.12 3.21 -6.59
CA ALA A 209 -6.35 4.02 -5.40
C ALA A 209 -7.77 3.80 -4.88
N ILE A 210 -7.89 3.37 -3.63
CA ILE A 210 -9.17 3.05 -3.00
C ILE A 210 -9.55 4.19 -2.04
N VAL A 211 -10.75 4.71 -2.18
CA VAL A 211 -11.31 5.73 -1.28
C VAL A 211 -12.46 5.11 -0.51
N GLU A 212 -12.43 5.23 0.81
CA GLU A 212 -13.49 4.79 1.71
C GLU A 212 -14.14 6.01 2.38
N ASN A 213 -15.42 5.95 2.64
CA ASN A 213 -16.11 6.93 3.45
C ASN A 213 -15.89 6.67 4.97
N ALA A 214 -16.55 7.43 5.83
CA ALA A 214 -16.37 7.35 7.28
C ALA A 214 -17.20 6.25 7.97
N TYR A 215 -17.79 5.32 7.22
CA TYR A 215 -18.67 4.26 7.75
C TYR A 215 -18.17 2.87 7.44
#